data_f9c868cd55ff3c71b8a33a6d6983249b
#
_entry.id   f9c868cd55ff3c71b8a33a6d6983249b
#
_cell.length_a   1.000
_cell.length_b   1.000
_cell.length_c   1.000
_cell.angle_alpha   90.00
_cell.angle_beta   90.00
_cell.angle_gamma   90.00
#
_symmetry.space_group_name_H-M   'P 1'
#
loop_
_entity.id
_entity.type
_entity.pdbx_description
1 polymer ?
#
loop_
_entity_poly.entity_id
_entity_poly.type
_entity_poly.pdbx_seq_one_letter_code
_entity_poly.pdbx_strand_id
1 'polypeptide(L)'
;PADATGTGRTRRFRTRSDSDMEGVAHWMVYTNDQGDTVPIDFLTEGEPSLPVQIVGQPGLSAQGYPGQNLLLENTQTVSVGKDVHALLDPPRRIRVPRLGAYVLQKGISSSTRANRIKRAKDLAYVHEIVRHPRLGDQVFAEIPALRGRYPAEHARWIQAIGTALATPAVVNDVAEELSLHGRSLGTPEAIARSVSAWLRRLMVES
;
A
#
# COMPACT_ATOMS: atom_id res chain seq x y z
N PRO A 1 23.75 18.46 45.15
CA PRO A 1 22.57 17.83 44.60
C PRO A 1 22.35 18.40 43.21
N ALA A 2 22.74 17.62 42.20
CA ALA A 2 22.60 17.99 40.81
C ALA A 2 21.18 17.67 40.37
N ASP A 3 20.50 18.69 39.91
CA ASP A 3 19.18 18.64 39.33
C ASP A 3 19.28 17.97 37.94
N ALA A 4 18.88 16.73 37.88
CA ALA A 4 18.73 16.02 36.64
C ALA A 4 17.38 16.40 36.01
N THR A 5 17.29 17.57 35.40
CA THR A 5 16.20 17.90 34.47
C THR A 5 16.34 17.08 33.21
N GLY A 6 15.98 15.80 33.31
CA GLY A 6 15.71 14.97 32.16
C GLY A 6 14.53 15.57 31.42
N THR A 7 14.82 16.29 30.34
CA THR A 7 13.80 16.66 29.34
C THR A 7 13.21 15.40 28.79
N GLY A 8 12.17 14.92 29.45
CA GLY A 8 11.35 13.81 28.98
C GLY A 8 10.77 14.19 27.62
N ARG A 9 11.38 13.72 26.55
CA ARG A 9 10.75 13.69 25.22
C ARG A 9 9.46 12.88 25.37
N THR A 10 8.38 13.56 25.64
CA THR A 10 7.05 12.97 25.66
C THR A 10 6.82 12.37 24.31
N ARG A 11 6.72 11.03 24.24
CA ARG A 11 6.42 10.32 23.00
C ARG A 11 5.10 10.87 22.47
N ARG A 12 5.14 11.55 21.33
CA ARG A 12 4.00 12.25 20.73
C ARG A 12 3.11 11.31 19.91
N PHE A 13 2.97 10.08 20.34
CA PHE A 13 2.04 9.13 19.75
C PHE A 13 0.72 9.19 20.50
N ARG A 14 -0.35 9.45 19.78
CA ARG A 14 -1.71 9.35 20.29
C ARG A 14 -2.45 8.26 19.57
N THR A 15 -3.17 7.44 20.31
CA THR A 15 -4.20 6.58 19.73
C THR A 15 -5.39 7.46 19.36
N ARG A 16 -5.91 7.32 18.14
CA ARG A 16 -7.17 7.94 17.74
C ARG A 16 -8.24 6.87 17.77
N SER A 17 -9.20 7.01 18.67
CA SER A 17 -10.44 6.25 18.62
C SER A 17 -11.36 6.97 17.63
N ASP A 18 -11.72 6.34 16.52
CA ASP A 18 -12.94 6.71 15.84
C ASP A 18 -14.11 6.26 16.73
N SER A 19 -15.08 7.13 16.92
CA SER A 19 -16.21 6.97 17.85
C SER A 19 -17.10 5.76 17.58
N ASP A 20 -16.86 5.01 16.51
CA ASP A 20 -17.68 3.87 16.08
C ASP A 20 -17.07 2.50 16.39
N MET A 21 -15.87 2.45 16.99
CA MET A 21 -15.21 1.20 17.41
C MET A 21 -14.73 1.35 18.85
N GLU A 22 -15.62 1.06 19.79
CA GLU A 22 -15.29 1.09 21.22
C GLU A 22 -14.06 0.22 21.55
N GLY A 23 -12.96 0.88 21.91
CA GLY A 23 -11.94 0.28 22.75
C GLY A 23 -10.66 -0.21 22.09
N VAL A 24 -10.51 -0.26 20.75
CA VAL A 24 -9.28 -0.79 20.14
C VAL A 24 -8.80 0.09 18.98
N ALA A 25 -7.70 0.80 19.20
CA ALA A 25 -7.09 1.63 18.14
C ALA A 25 -6.23 0.77 17.20
N HIS A 26 -6.52 0.79 15.90
CA HIS A 26 -5.69 0.16 14.85
C HIS A 26 -4.76 1.17 14.13
N TRP A 27 -4.75 2.39 14.60
CA TRP A 27 -3.87 3.43 14.08
C TRP A 27 -3.48 4.44 15.16
N MET A 28 -2.35 5.07 14.96
CA MET A 28 -1.79 6.11 15.80
C MET A 28 -1.54 7.36 15.00
N VAL A 29 -1.50 8.50 15.66
CA VAL A 29 -1.04 9.75 15.07
C VAL A 29 0.29 10.11 15.70
N TYR A 30 1.31 10.25 14.88
CA TYR A 30 2.56 10.86 15.28
C TYR A 30 2.50 12.37 15.01
N THR A 31 2.89 13.18 15.98
CA THR A 31 3.03 14.63 15.78
C THR A 31 4.50 15.01 15.93
N ASN A 32 5.07 15.64 14.90
CA ASN A 32 6.46 16.12 14.93
C ASN A 32 6.59 17.43 15.75
N ASP A 33 7.82 17.94 15.84
CA ASP A 33 8.12 19.17 16.62
C ASP A 33 7.53 20.44 15.98
N GLN A 34 7.16 20.38 14.70
CA GLN A 34 6.54 21.48 13.95
C GLN A 34 5.00 21.44 14.01
N GLY A 35 4.42 20.42 14.65
CA GLY A 35 2.98 20.23 14.75
C GLY A 35 2.35 19.45 13.61
N ASP A 36 3.15 19.01 12.62
CA ASP A 36 2.63 18.16 11.55
C ASP A 36 2.24 16.79 12.09
N THR A 37 1.16 16.25 11.59
CA THR A 37 0.61 14.96 12.00
C THR A 37 0.73 13.93 10.89
N VAL A 38 1.24 12.75 11.25
CA VAL A 38 1.35 11.60 10.34
C VAL A 38 0.55 10.44 10.93
N PRO A 39 -0.47 9.94 10.22
CA PRO A 39 -1.17 8.72 10.63
C PRO A 39 -0.27 7.50 10.44
N ILE A 40 -0.32 6.57 11.38
CA ILE A 40 0.38 5.30 11.34
C ILE A 40 -0.65 4.19 11.50
N ASP A 41 -0.86 3.42 10.43
CA ASP A 41 -1.77 2.28 10.43
C ASP A 41 -0.99 1.00 10.73
N PHE A 42 -1.55 0.16 11.59
CA PHE A 42 -1.06 -1.20 11.81
C PHE A 42 -1.90 -2.16 10.97
N LEU A 43 -1.23 -2.88 10.08
CA LEU A 43 -1.88 -3.78 9.14
C LEU A 43 -1.39 -5.21 9.35
N THR A 44 -2.28 -6.18 9.17
CA THR A 44 -1.95 -7.61 9.22
C THR A 44 -2.75 -8.38 8.17
N GLU A 45 -2.39 -9.64 7.93
CA GLU A 45 -3.22 -10.54 7.13
C GLU A 45 -4.55 -10.79 7.85
N GLY A 46 -5.65 -10.72 7.13
CA GLY A 46 -6.98 -10.99 7.65
C GLY A 46 -8.11 -10.33 6.86
N GLU A 47 -9.32 -10.58 7.30
CA GLU A 47 -10.51 -9.96 6.72
C GLU A 47 -10.63 -8.49 7.15
N PRO A 48 -11.03 -7.57 6.24
CA PRO A 48 -11.09 -6.14 6.52
C PRO A 48 -12.01 -5.73 7.67
N SER A 49 -12.98 -6.57 7.98
CA SER A 49 -14.01 -6.30 9.01
C SER A 49 -13.60 -6.64 10.43
N LEU A 50 -12.50 -7.34 10.62
CA LEU A 50 -12.07 -7.85 11.92
C LEU A 50 -10.71 -7.25 12.31
N PRO A 51 -10.66 -6.36 13.33
CA PRO A 51 -9.38 -5.93 13.90
C PRO A 51 -8.73 -7.10 14.63
N VAL A 52 -7.44 -7.29 14.39
CA VAL A 52 -6.63 -8.33 15.05
C VAL A 52 -5.84 -7.69 16.16
N GLN A 53 -6.03 -8.18 17.39
CA GLN A 53 -5.27 -7.67 18.53
C GLN A 53 -3.78 -8.02 18.39
N ILE A 54 -2.91 -7.02 18.56
CA ILE A 54 -1.46 -7.24 18.51
C ILE A 54 -1.02 -7.89 19.83
N VAL A 55 -0.46 -9.09 19.72
CA VAL A 55 0.06 -9.83 20.87
C VAL A 55 1.16 -9.03 21.57
N GLY A 56 1.05 -8.89 22.88
CA GLY A 56 2.03 -8.15 23.70
C GLY A 56 1.88 -6.62 23.69
N GLN A 57 0.87 -6.07 23.02
CA GLN A 57 0.57 -4.65 22.99
C GLN A 57 -0.91 -4.41 23.36
N PRO A 58 -1.29 -4.45 24.63
CA PRO A 58 -2.67 -4.23 25.05
C PRO A 58 -3.21 -2.89 24.56
N GLY A 59 -4.43 -2.87 24.04
CA GLY A 59 -5.07 -1.67 23.51
C GLY A 59 -4.62 -1.27 22.10
N LEU A 60 -3.73 -2.04 21.45
CA LEU A 60 -3.34 -1.86 20.07
C LEU A 60 -3.81 -3.05 19.24
N SER A 61 -4.43 -2.77 18.12
CA SER A 61 -4.82 -3.78 17.12
C SER A 61 -4.26 -3.44 15.75
N ALA A 62 -4.24 -4.43 14.86
CA ALA A 62 -3.95 -4.24 13.45
C ALA A 62 -5.24 -4.40 12.64
N GLN A 63 -5.41 -3.59 11.61
CA GLN A 63 -6.48 -3.78 10.64
C GLN A 63 -6.13 -4.96 9.75
N GLY A 64 -7.05 -5.93 9.63
CA GLY A 64 -6.92 -7.03 8.68
C GLY A 64 -7.03 -6.53 7.24
N TYR A 65 -6.14 -7.01 6.38
CA TYR A 65 -6.23 -6.83 4.93
C TYR A 65 -5.75 -8.08 4.22
N PRO A 66 -6.47 -8.57 3.21
CA PRO A 66 -6.04 -9.75 2.46
C PRO A 66 -4.78 -9.45 1.64
N GLY A 67 -3.88 -10.42 1.61
CA GLY A 67 -2.63 -10.32 0.86
C GLY A 67 -1.50 -9.58 1.58
N GLN A 68 -1.63 -9.25 2.88
CA GLN A 68 -0.54 -8.63 3.64
C GLN A 68 0.67 -9.56 3.78
N ASN A 69 0.47 -10.87 3.85
CA ASN A 69 1.54 -11.86 3.87
C ASN A 69 2.46 -11.74 2.65
N LEU A 70 1.91 -11.42 1.47
CA LEU A 70 2.70 -11.14 0.27
C LEU A 70 3.75 -10.04 0.53
N LEU A 71 3.35 -8.95 1.20
CA LEU A 71 4.24 -7.83 1.50
C LEU A 71 5.27 -8.17 2.57
N LEU A 72 4.85 -8.86 3.64
CA LEU A 72 5.69 -9.14 4.79
C LEU A 72 6.77 -10.19 4.49
N GLU A 73 6.42 -11.21 3.70
CA GLU A 73 7.32 -12.32 3.37
C GLU A 73 8.21 -12.04 2.15
N ASN A 74 7.80 -11.14 1.24
CA ASN A 74 8.54 -10.81 0.04
C ASN A 74 9.11 -9.40 0.13
N THR A 75 10.13 -9.24 0.96
CA THR A 75 10.78 -7.95 1.19
C THR A 75 12.18 -7.89 0.60
N GLN A 76 12.65 -6.68 0.37
CA GLN A 76 14.04 -6.35 0.10
C GLN A 76 14.52 -5.25 1.04
N THR A 77 15.82 -5.21 1.29
CA THR A 77 16.42 -4.13 2.07
C THR A 77 16.92 -3.05 1.14
N VAL A 78 16.48 -1.81 1.37
CA VAL A 78 16.97 -0.63 0.66
C VAL A 78 17.67 0.30 1.63
N SER A 79 18.69 1.00 1.15
CA SER A 79 19.35 2.07 1.89
C SER A 79 18.66 3.40 1.54
N VAL A 80 18.19 4.12 2.54
CA VAL A 80 17.56 5.42 2.37
C VAL A 80 18.46 6.46 3.04
N GLY A 81 18.94 7.40 2.27
CA GLY A 81 19.88 8.41 2.71
C GLY A 81 19.37 9.83 2.52
N LYS A 82 20.29 10.77 2.61
CA LYS A 82 20.00 12.21 2.51
C LYS A 82 19.49 12.65 1.14
N ASP A 83 19.65 11.84 0.11
CA ASP A 83 19.04 12.01 -1.21
C ASP A 83 17.49 11.94 -1.16
N VAL A 84 16.95 11.26 -0.14
CA VAL A 84 15.51 11.19 0.11
C VAL A 84 15.08 12.21 1.17
N HIS A 85 15.86 12.35 2.25
CA HIS A 85 15.56 13.30 3.31
C HIS A 85 16.83 13.70 4.07
N ALA A 86 17.05 15.00 4.27
CA ALA A 86 18.27 15.56 4.86
C ALA A 86 18.63 14.97 6.24
N LEU A 87 17.64 14.54 7.05
CA LEU A 87 17.87 13.94 8.36
C LEU A 87 18.33 12.46 8.32
N LEU A 88 18.44 11.88 7.14
CA LEU A 88 18.87 10.49 6.96
C LEU A 88 20.40 10.40 6.67
N ASP A 89 21.18 11.08 7.47
CA ASP A 89 22.64 10.96 7.49
C ASP A 89 23.09 10.51 8.89
N PRO A 90 23.67 9.32 9.08
CA PRO A 90 23.96 8.31 8.05
C PRO A 90 22.74 7.61 7.47
N PRO A 91 22.86 7.00 6.28
CA PRO A 91 21.78 6.29 5.62
C PRO A 91 21.18 5.19 6.50
N ARG A 92 19.86 5.01 6.41
CA ARG A 92 19.12 3.97 7.13
C ARG A 92 18.77 2.81 6.21
N ARG A 93 18.96 1.60 6.70
CA ARG A 93 18.50 0.39 6.02
C ARG A 93 17.07 0.12 6.45
N ILE A 94 16.18 0.05 5.48
CA ILE A 94 14.76 -0.28 5.72
C ILE A 94 14.37 -1.48 4.87
N ARG A 95 13.41 -2.27 5.37
CA ARG A 95 12.79 -3.35 4.60
C ARG A 95 11.56 -2.81 3.91
N VAL A 96 11.48 -3.03 2.61
CA VAL A 96 10.32 -2.65 1.79
C VAL A 96 9.83 -3.88 1.02
N PRO A 97 8.55 -3.98 0.68
CA PRO A 97 8.05 -5.04 -0.17
C PRO A 97 8.76 -5.04 -1.54
N ARG A 98 8.92 -6.20 -2.13
CA ARG A 98 9.28 -6.32 -3.55
C ARG A 98 8.13 -5.84 -4.42
N LEU A 99 8.43 -5.33 -5.60
CA LEU A 99 7.43 -4.68 -6.46
C LEU A 99 6.35 -5.65 -6.95
N GLY A 100 6.71 -6.88 -7.31
CA GLY A 100 5.75 -7.91 -7.69
C GLY A 100 4.75 -8.21 -6.58
N ALA A 101 5.24 -8.40 -5.34
CA ALA A 101 4.38 -8.61 -4.18
C ALA A 101 3.46 -7.41 -3.91
N TYR A 102 3.97 -6.18 -4.05
CA TYR A 102 3.18 -4.97 -3.89
C TYR A 102 2.07 -4.87 -4.95
N VAL A 103 2.37 -5.15 -6.22
CA VAL A 103 1.41 -5.13 -7.32
C VAL A 103 0.31 -6.19 -7.11
N LEU A 104 0.67 -7.40 -6.69
CA LEU A 104 -0.32 -8.43 -6.38
C LEU A 104 -1.23 -8.01 -5.23
N GLN A 105 -0.67 -7.54 -4.12
CA GLN A 105 -1.43 -7.10 -2.96
C GLN A 105 -2.36 -5.92 -3.32
N LYS A 106 -1.90 -4.94 -4.10
CA LYS A 106 -2.72 -3.80 -4.52
C LYS A 106 -3.88 -4.22 -5.42
N GLY A 107 -3.67 -5.15 -6.33
CA GLY A 107 -4.75 -5.72 -7.12
C GLY A 107 -5.78 -6.45 -6.27
N ILE A 108 -5.35 -7.29 -5.31
CA ILE A 108 -6.25 -7.98 -4.38
C ILE A 108 -7.03 -6.96 -3.54
N SER A 109 -6.34 -6.01 -2.91
CA SER A 109 -6.99 -5.03 -2.03
C SER A 109 -7.98 -4.15 -2.78
N SER A 110 -7.75 -3.84 -4.05
CA SER A 110 -8.68 -3.05 -4.86
C SER A 110 -10.07 -3.71 -4.94
N SER A 111 -10.15 -5.03 -5.01
CA SER A 111 -11.43 -5.76 -5.09
C SER A 111 -12.23 -5.75 -3.79
N THR A 112 -11.56 -5.56 -2.65
CA THR A 112 -12.20 -5.52 -1.33
C THR A 112 -12.56 -4.10 -0.86
N ARG A 113 -12.13 -3.07 -1.61
CA ARG A 113 -12.41 -1.66 -1.27
C ARG A 113 -13.85 -1.29 -1.61
N ALA A 114 -14.68 -1.02 -0.60
CA ALA A 114 -15.99 -0.40 -0.78
C ALA A 114 -15.86 1.05 -1.30
N ASN A 115 -14.83 1.78 -0.87
CA ASN A 115 -14.59 3.15 -1.30
C ASN A 115 -14.01 3.19 -2.73
N ARG A 116 -14.77 3.78 -3.67
CA ARG A 116 -14.44 3.93 -5.09
C ARG A 116 -13.08 4.61 -5.31
N ILE A 117 -12.81 5.70 -4.60
CA ILE A 117 -11.57 6.47 -4.74
C ILE A 117 -10.36 5.64 -4.27
N LYS A 118 -10.47 4.97 -3.13
CA LYS A 118 -9.38 4.11 -2.63
C LYS A 118 -9.11 2.94 -3.58
N ARG A 119 -10.16 2.36 -4.18
CA ARG A 119 -10.03 1.31 -5.20
C ARG A 119 -9.30 1.83 -6.44
N ALA A 120 -9.73 2.97 -6.98
CA ALA A 120 -9.09 3.60 -8.13
C ALA A 120 -7.62 3.91 -7.87
N LYS A 121 -7.30 4.44 -6.69
CA LYS A 121 -5.92 4.73 -6.27
C LYS A 121 -5.04 3.48 -6.20
N ASP A 122 -5.54 2.36 -5.66
CA ASP A 122 -4.78 1.10 -5.61
C ASP A 122 -4.44 0.61 -7.04
N LEU A 123 -5.40 0.66 -7.98
CA LEU A 123 -5.17 0.30 -9.39
C LEU A 123 -4.31 1.31 -10.15
N ALA A 124 -4.39 2.58 -9.82
CA ALA A 124 -3.52 3.62 -10.39
C ALA A 124 -2.05 3.35 -10.04
N TYR A 125 -1.75 2.97 -8.80
CA TYR A 125 -0.40 2.57 -8.42
C TYR A 125 0.08 1.34 -9.20
N VAL A 126 -0.77 0.33 -9.38
CA VAL A 126 -0.43 -0.83 -10.22
C VAL A 126 -0.08 -0.38 -11.63
N HIS A 127 -0.93 0.46 -12.26
CA HIS A 127 -0.69 0.98 -13.60
C HIS A 127 0.62 1.76 -13.71
N GLU A 128 0.90 2.67 -12.77
CA GLU A 128 2.13 3.47 -12.77
C GLU A 128 3.40 2.62 -12.69
N ILE A 129 3.40 1.63 -11.79
CA ILE A 129 4.54 0.74 -11.62
C ILE A 129 4.79 -0.08 -12.89
N VAL A 130 3.75 -0.73 -13.43
CA VAL A 130 3.93 -1.63 -14.59
C VAL A 130 4.21 -0.88 -15.89
N ARG A 131 3.76 0.38 -16.00
CA ARG A 131 4.06 1.25 -17.14
C ARG A 131 5.49 1.75 -17.14
N HIS A 132 6.10 1.88 -15.97
CA HIS A 132 7.47 2.36 -15.86
C HIS A 132 8.45 1.28 -16.37
N PRO A 133 9.32 1.55 -17.37
CA PRO A 133 10.10 0.51 -18.03
C PRO A 133 10.87 -0.38 -17.05
N ARG A 134 11.67 0.20 -16.16
CA ARG A 134 12.48 -0.56 -15.19
C ARG A 134 11.67 -1.26 -14.11
N LEU A 135 10.62 -0.59 -13.58
CA LEU A 135 9.82 -1.16 -12.51
C LEU A 135 8.89 -2.24 -13.05
N GLY A 136 8.33 -2.04 -14.25
CA GLY A 136 7.52 -3.04 -14.93
C GLY A 136 8.30 -4.32 -15.22
N ASP A 137 9.50 -4.21 -15.78
CA ASP A 137 10.37 -5.37 -16.02
C ASP A 137 10.67 -6.14 -14.74
N GLN A 138 10.91 -5.44 -13.62
CA GLN A 138 11.11 -6.09 -12.32
C GLN A 138 9.83 -6.82 -11.86
N VAL A 139 8.66 -6.21 -12.00
CA VAL A 139 7.37 -6.84 -11.66
C VAL A 139 7.17 -8.12 -12.47
N PHE A 140 7.34 -8.07 -13.80
CA PHE A 140 7.17 -9.22 -14.67
C PHE A 140 8.17 -10.36 -14.38
N ALA A 141 9.38 -10.02 -13.95
CA ALA A 141 10.37 -11.00 -13.52
C ALA A 141 10.02 -11.67 -12.17
N GLU A 142 9.34 -10.97 -11.26
CA GLU A 142 9.02 -11.47 -9.92
C GLU A 142 7.70 -12.28 -9.86
N ILE A 143 6.71 -11.97 -10.70
CA ILE A 143 5.36 -12.59 -10.65
C ILE A 143 5.39 -14.12 -10.83
N PRO A 144 6.16 -14.73 -11.74
CA PRO A 144 6.16 -16.19 -11.90
C PRO A 144 6.56 -16.94 -10.61
N ALA A 145 7.54 -16.42 -9.87
CA ALA A 145 7.94 -17.00 -8.60
C ALA A 145 6.86 -16.83 -7.52
N LEU A 146 6.18 -15.68 -7.49
CA LEU A 146 5.07 -15.42 -6.58
C LEU A 146 3.87 -16.31 -6.89
N ARG A 147 3.54 -16.54 -8.17
CA ARG A 147 2.49 -17.47 -8.59
C ARG A 147 2.77 -18.89 -8.09
N GLY A 148 4.02 -19.35 -8.19
CA GLY A 148 4.39 -20.68 -7.68
C GLY A 148 4.28 -20.80 -6.17
N ARG A 149 4.62 -19.72 -5.44
CA ARG A 149 4.63 -19.72 -3.98
C ARG A 149 3.26 -19.41 -3.36
N TYR A 150 2.45 -18.57 -4.01
CA TYR A 150 1.15 -18.07 -3.53
C TYR A 150 0.05 -18.25 -4.59
N PRO A 151 -0.27 -19.47 -4.99
CA PRO A 151 -1.20 -19.72 -6.09
C PRO A 151 -2.63 -19.21 -5.80
N ALA A 152 -3.08 -19.26 -4.55
CA ALA A 152 -4.40 -18.77 -4.16
C ALA A 152 -4.50 -17.25 -4.26
N GLU A 153 -3.51 -16.53 -3.75
CA GLU A 153 -3.42 -15.07 -3.83
C GLU A 153 -3.29 -14.61 -5.28
N HIS A 154 -2.49 -15.30 -6.07
CA HIS A 154 -2.37 -15.02 -7.51
C HIS A 154 -3.71 -15.22 -8.23
N ALA A 155 -4.46 -16.30 -7.95
CA ALA A 155 -5.78 -16.52 -8.54
C ALA A 155 -6.78 -15.40 -8.13
N ARG A 156 -6.77 -14.97 -6.86
CA ARG A 156 -7.58 -13.82 -6.39
C ARG A 156 -7.19 -12.54 -7.12
N TRP A 157 -5.91 -12.33 -7.34
CA TRP A 157 -5.41 -11.17 -8.05
C TRP A 157 -5.88 -11.15 -9.52
N ILE A 158 -5.76 -12.27 -10.24
CA ILE A 158 -6.27 -12.41 -11.62
C ILE A 158 -7.77 -12.09 -11.68
N GLN A 159 -8.54 -12.64 -10.74
CA GLN A 159 -9.97 -12.36 -10.65
C GLN A 159 -10.26 -10.87 -10.40
N ALA A 160 -9.53 -10.24 -9.49
CA ALA A 160 -9.70 -8.83 -9.15
C ALA A 160 -9.42 -7.92 -10.36
N ILE A 161 -8.30 -8.14 -11.05
CA ILE A 161 -7.93 -7.38 -12.26
C ILE A 161 -8.92 -7.64 -13.40
N GLY A 162 -9.32 -8.91 -13.61
CA GLY A 162 -10.32 -9.27 -14.61
C GLY A 162 -11.67 -8.57 -14.38
N THR A 163 -12.14 -8.54 -13.14
CA THR A 163 -13.37 -7.81 -12.75
C THR A 163 -13.24 -6.31 -12.98
N ALA A 164 -12.08 -5.72 -12.62
CA ALA A 164 -11.83 -4.31 -12.85
C ALA A 164 -11.86 -3.96 -14.35
N LEU A 165 -11.24 -4.78 -15.19
CA LEU A 165 -11.24 -4.61 -16.65
C LEU A 165 -12.62 -4.79 -17.30
N ALA A 166 -13.45 -5.67 -16.74
CA ALA A 166 -14.82 -5.91 -17.21
C ALA A 166 -15.79 -4.78 -16.81
N THR A 167 -15.36 -3.85 -15.95
CA THR A 167 -16.18 -2.77 -15.42
C THR A 167 -15.68 -1.41 -15.92
N PRO A 168 -16.23 -0.84 -17.01
CA PRO A 168 -15.75 0.42 -17.60
C PRO A 168 -15.69 1.57 -16.59
N ALA A 169 -16.64 1.64 -15.65
CA ALA A 169 -16.64 2.67 -14.62
C ALA A 169 -15.37 2.61 -13.74
N VAL A 170 -14.87 1.41 -13.41
CA VAL A 170 -13.63 1.25 -12.64
C VAL A 170 -12.41 1.76 -13.42
N VAL A 171 -12.33 1.43 -14.71
CA VAL A 171 -11.24 1.92 -15.57
C VAL A 171 -11.26 3.45 -15.69
N ASN A 172 -12.46 4.03 -15.82
CA ASN A 172 -12.63 5.48 -15.86
C ASN A 172 -12.24 6.14 -14.53
N ASP A 173 -12.60 5.54 -13.39
CA ASP A 173 -12.19 6.01 -12.06
C ASP A 173 -10.66 6.04 -11.92
N VAL A 174 -9.97 5.02 -12.42
CA VAL A 174 -8.49 4.97 -12.43
C VAL A 174 -7.91 6.05 -13.33
N ALA A 175 -8.51 6.28 -14.50
CA ALA A 175 -8.07 7.33 -15.41
C ALA A 175 -8.25 8.74 -14.80
N GLU A 176 -9.36 8.96 -14.10
CA GLU A 176 -9.61 10.20 -13.34
C GLU A 176 -8.58 10.40 -12.23
N GLU A 177 -8.30 9.36 -11.42
CA GLU A 177 -7.28 9.41 -10.36
C GLU A 177 -5.89 9.77 -10.91
N LEU A 178 -5.49 9.18 -12.03
CA LEU A 178 -4.22 9.47 -12.69
C LEU A 178 -4.15 10.90 -13.24
N SER A 179 -5.28 11.43 -13.72
CA SER A 179 -5.37 12.80 -14.25
C SER A 179 -5.30 13.84 -13.14
N LEU A 180 -6.05 13.65 -12.05
CA LEU A 180 -6.12 14.57 -10.91
C LEU A 180 -4.75 14.81 -10.26
N HIS A 181 -3.90 13.80 -10.24
CA HIS A 181 -2.58 13.87 -9.64
C HIS A 181 -1.46 14.21 -10.63
N GLY A 182 -1.79 14.60 -11.86
CA GLY A 182 -0.80 14.92 -12.90
C GLY A 182 0.11 13.74 -13.28
N ARG A 183 -0.32 12.51 -12.95
CA ARG A 183 0.45 11.29 -13.15
C ARG A 183 0.38 10.74 -14.56
N SER A 184 -0.56 11.22 -15.35
CA SER A 184 -0.68 10.86 -16.76
C SER A 184 -1.09 12.07 -17.58
N LEU A 185 -0.40 12.27 -18.71
CA LEU A 185 -0.73 13.31 -19.68
C LEU A 185 -1.55 12.68 -20.82
N GLY A 186 -2.68 13.28 -21.17
CA GLY A 186 -3.55 12.84 -22.25
C GLY A 186 -5.03 13.04 -21.94
N THR A 187 -5.88 12.69 -22.90
CA THR A 187 -7.33 12.70 -22.66
C THR A 187 -7.74 11.56 -21.74
N PRO A 188 -8.83 11.68 -20.98
CA PRO A 188 -9.34 10.60 -20.13
C PRO A 188 -9.47 9.26 -20.86
N GLU A 189 -9.93 9.28 -22.11
CA GLU A 189 -10.09 8.09 -22.94
C GLU A 189 -8.73 7.45 -23.31
N ALA A 190 -7.71 8.27 -23.58
CA ALA A 190 -6.36 7.76 -23.86
C ALA A 190 -5.75 7.12 -22.62
N ILE A 191 -5.95 7.73 -21.45
CA ILE A 191 -5.51 7.19 -20.17
C ILE A 191 -6.24 5.88 -19.85
N ALA A 192 -7.56 5.82 -20.02
CA ALA A 192 -8.36 4.61 -19.80
C ALA A 192 -7.92 3.46 -20.72
N ARG A 193 -7.61 3.72 -21.99
CA ARG A 193 -7.04 2.72 -22.91
C ARG A 193 -5.68 2.24 -22.43
N SER A 194 -4.81 3.13 -21.95
CA SER A 194 -3.51 2.77 -21.38
C SER A 194 -3.66 1.87 -20.16
N VAL A 195 -4.52 2.24 -19.22
CA VAL A 195 -4.83 1.44 -18.03
C VAL A 195 -5.28 0.02 -18.44
N SER A 196 -6.25 -0.07 -19.35
CA SER A 196 -6.76 -1.36 -19.82
C SER A 196 -5.68 -2.21 -20.49
N ALA A 197 -4.83 -1.61 -21.32
CA ALA A 197 -3.75 -2.32 -22.01
C ALA A 197 -2.73 -2.89 -21.02
N TRP A 198 -2.29 -2.12 -20.06
CA TRP A 198 -1.30 -2.56 -19.07
C TRP A 198 -1.85 -3.61 -18.10
N LEU A 199 -3.09 -3.46 -17.62
CA LEU A 199 -3.71 -4.48 -16.78
C LEU A 199 -3.93 -5.81 -17.52
N ARG A 200 -4.30 -5.77 -18.83
CA ARG A 200 -4.38 -6.99 -19.66
C ARG A 200 -3.02 -7.64 -19.83
N ARG A 201 -1.98 -6.85 -20.08
CA ARG A 201 -0.62 -7.35 -20.21
C ARG A 201 -0.19 -8.08 -18.93
N LEU A 202 -0.46 -7.51 -17.77
CA LEU A 202 -0.20 -8.16 -16.48
C LEU A 202 -0.89 -9.54 -16.38
N MET A 203 -2.15 -9.65 -16.80
CA MET A 203 -2.88 -10.92 -16.74
C MET A 203 -2.33 -11.99 -17.68
N VAL A 204 -1.72 -11.60 -18.80
CA VAL A 204 -1.19 -12.54 -19.80
C VAL A 204 0.23 -12.99 -19.45
N GLU A 205 1.05 -12.08 -18.93
CA GLU A 205 2.47 -12.35 -18.62
C GLU A 205 2.67 -12.88 -17.18
N SER A 206 1.62 -12.88 -16.36
CA SER A 206 1.62 -13.44 -15.00
C SER A 206 1.16 -14.91 -15.00
#